data_27072590a15f2cfe29d539986be398b1
#
_entry.id   27072590a15f2cfe29d539986be398b1
#
_cell.length_a   1.000
_cell.length_b   1.000
_cell.length_c   1.000
_cell.angle_alpha   90.00
_cell.angle_beta   90.00
_cell.angle_gamma   90.00
#
_symmetry.space_group_name_H-M   'P 1'
#
loop_
_entity.id
_entity.type
_entity.pdbx_description
1 polymer ?
#
loop_
_entity_poly.entity_id
_entity_poly.type
_entity_poly.pdbx_seq_one_letter_code
_entity_poly.pdbx_strand_id
1 'polypeptide(L)'
;MTDNKTFLQDQIDEATFDFTMGDSDQALTKLTTLSEAHPDSFEAWHALTEIYFSEGRYDDALSAAEKAHALNPKDIHINTSLSRIWVEHGDKDRAEHYGAQARMLGWKEELKSPPGKDTL
;
A
#
# COMPACT_ATOMS: atom_id res chain seq x y z
N MET A 1 -29.56 2.62 2.30
CA MET A 1 -28.85 1.58 1.59
C MET A 1 -27.34 1.74 1.78
N THR A 2 -26.67 0.68 2.15
CA THR A 2 -25.24 0.76 2.45
C THR A 2 -24.45 0.86 1.16
N ASP A 3 -23.54 1.82 1.10
CA ASP A 3 -22.58 1.94 -0.01
C ASP A 3 -21.56 0.81 0.09
N ASN A 4 -21.42 0.01 -0.96
CA ASN A 4 -20.45 -1.09 -0.97
C ASN A 4 -19.02 -0.63 -0.72
N LYS A 5 -18.67 0.54 -1.23
CA LYS A 5 -17.34 1.12 -1.01
C LYS A 5 -17.11 1.44 0.46
N THR A 6 -18.11 2.05 1.10
CA THR A 6 -18.01 2.40 2.52
C THR A 6 -17.92 1.14 3.37
N PHE A 7 -18.73 0.13 3.04
CA PHE A 7 -18.72 -1.13 3.76
C PHE A 7 -17.36 -1.83 3.64
N LEU A 8 -16.83 -1.87 2.42
CA LEU A 8 -15.51 -2.47 2.19
C LEU A 8 -14.42 -1.72 2.95
N GLN A 9 -14.45 -0.39 2.90
CA GLN A 9 -13.46 0.41 3.61
C GLN A 9 -13.55 0.20 5.12
N ASP A 10 -14.74 0.08 5.66
CA ASP A 10 -14.93 -0.19 7.08
C ASP A 10 -14.31 -1.54 7.47
N GLN A 11 -14.46 -2.54 6.61
CA GLN A 11 -13.87 -3.85 6.87
C GLN A 11 -12.34 -3.82 6.79
N ILE A 12 -11.78 -3.04 5.86
CA ILE A 12 -10.34 -2.84 5.76
C ILE A 12 -9.83 -2.14 7.02
N ASP A 13 -10.54 -1.11 7.46
CA ASP A 13 -10.19 -0.37 8.67
C ASP A 13 -10.21 -1.27 9.91
N GLU A 14 -11.21 -2.15 10.00
CA GLU A 14 -11.30 -3.10 11.10
C GLU A 14 -10.09 -4.05 11.11
N ALA A 15 -9.71 -4.54 9.95
CA ALA A 15 -8.54 -5.42 9.85
C ALA A 15 -7.25 -4.68 10.21
N THR A 16 -7.13 -3.44 9.76
CA THR A 16 -5.98 -2.61 10.09
C THR A 16 -5.91 -2.34 11.59
N PHE A 17 -7.07 -2.13 12.21
CA PHE A 17 -7.15 -1.98 13.66
C PHE A 17 -6.66 -3.25 14.37
N ASP A 18 -7.07 -4.43 13.90
CA ASP A 18 -6.59 -5.70 14.48
C ASP A 18 -5.06 -5.76 14.45
N PHE A 19 -4.47 -5.36 13.33
CA PHE A 19 -3.02 -5.33 13.20
C PHE A 19 -2.39 -4.34 14.21
N THR A 20 -2.98 -3.17 14.34
CA THR A 20 -2.51 -2.15 15.29
C THR A 20 -2.54 -2.67 16.73
N MET A 21 -3.52 -3.50 17.04
CA MET A 21 -3.67 -4.10 18.36
C MET A 21 -2.80 -5.36 18.55
N GLY A 22 -1.96 -5.68 17.58
CA GLY A 22 -1.05 -6.80 17.69
C GLY A 22 -1.59 -8.13 17.17
N ASP A 23 -2.74 -8.12 16.53
CA ASP A 23 -3.34 -9.35 16.00
C ASP A 23 -3.14 -9.42 14.49
N SER A 24 -1.90 -9.66 14.09
CA SER A 24 -1.53 -9.73 12.67
C SER A 24 -2.22 -10.89 11.95
N ASP A 25 -2.36 -12.02 12.62
CA ASP A 25 -2.96 -13.21 11.98
C ASP A 25 -4.41 -12.94 11.61
N GLN A 26 -5.16 -12.31 12.50
CA GLN A 26 -6.57 -11.98 12.22
C GLN A 26 -6.68 -10.94 11.14
N ALA A 27 -5.80 -9.93 11.18
CA ALA A 27 -5.75 -8.89 10.15
C ALA A 27 -5.49 -9.51 8.78
N LEU A 28 -4.51 -10.40 8.67
CA LEU A 28 -4.18 -11.04 7.41
C LEU A 28 -5.31 -11.92 6.90
N THR A 29 -5.97 -12.67 7.79
CA THR A 29 -7.11 -13.50 7.40
C THR A 29 -8.23 -12.65 6.82
N LYS A 30 -8.58 -11.57 7.49
CA LYS A 30 -9.63 -10.66 7.03
C LYS A 30 -9.27 -10.02 5.70
N LEU A 31 -8.04 -9.50 5.57
CA LEU A 31 -7.63 -8.82 4.35
C LEU A 31 -7.46 -9.76 3.18
N THR A 32 -7.00 -10.98 3.41
CA THR A 32 -6.91 -11.97 2.35
C THR A 32 -8.30 -12.28 1.80
N THR A 33 -9.28 -12.47 2.68
CA THR A 33 -10.67 -12.69 2.25
C THR A 33 -11.20 -11.50 1.47
N LEU A 34 -10.93 -10.27 1.95
CA LEU A 34 -11.41 -9.07 1.28
C LEU A 34 -10.76 -8.89 -0.09
N SER A 35 -9.47 -9.14 -0.20
CA SER A 35 -8.76 -8.98 -1.47
C SER A 35 -9.19 -10.01 -2.50
N GLU A 36 -9.54 -11.21 -2.06
CA GLU A 36 -10.06 -12.23 -2.97
C GLU A 36 -11.47 -11.89 -3.44
N ALA A 37 -12.30 -11.36 -2.55
CA ALA A 37 -13.66 -10.94 -2.90
C ALA A 37 -13.68 -9.64 -3.71
N HIS A 38 -12.68 -8.79 -3.52
CA HIS A 38 -12.59 -7.49 -4.18
C HIS A 38 -11.19 -7.30 -4.77
N PRO A 39 -10.85 -8.04 -5.84
CA PRO A 39 -9.49 -7.99 -6.39
C PRO A 39 -9.12 -6.65 -7.02
N ASP A 40 -10.08 -5.76 -7.19
CA ASP A 40 -9.86 -4.40 -7.69
C ASP A 40 -9.69 -3.37 -6.56
N SER A 41 -9.65 -3.82 -5.33
CA SER A 41 -9.47 -2.91 -4.18
C SER A 41 -7.99 -2.64 -3.95
N PHE A 42 -7.53 -1.49 -4.39
CA PHE A 42 -6.16 -1.04 -4.12
C PHE A 42 -5.88 -1.05 -2.62
N GLU A 43 -6.81 -0.53 -1.82
CA GLU A 43 -6.63 -0.39 -0.37
C GLU A 43 -6.43 -1.74 0.32
N ALA A 44 -7.15 -2.77 -0.12
CA ALA A 44 -6.99 -4.11 0.46
C ALA A 44 -5.60 -4.67 0.16
N TRP A 45 -5.15 -4.56 -1.09
CA TRP A 45 -3.82 -5.05 -1.46
C TRP A 45 -2.72 -4.23 -0.80
N HIS A 46 -2.90 -2.92 -0.68
CA HIS A 46 -1.93 -2.07 -0.01
C HIS A 46 -1.81 -2.43 1.48
N ALA A 47 -2.95 -2.63 2.16
CA ALA A 47 -2.94 -3.02 3.56
C ALA A 47 -2.22 -4.35 3.75
N LEU A 48 -2.48 -5.34 2.87
CA LEU A 48 -1.76 -6.61 2.91
C LEU A 48 -0.26 -6.41 2.76
N THR A 49 0.14 -5.56 1.82
CA THR A 49 1.55 -5.26 1.59
C THR A 49 2.23 -4.79 2.86
N GLU A 50 1.61 -3.84 3.55
CA GLU A 50 2.22 -3.24 4.74
C GLU A 50 2.30 -4.24 5.89
N ILE A 51 1.29 -5.05 6.07
CA ILE A 51 1.29 -6.05 7.15
C ILE A 51 2.30 -7.15 6.87
N TYR A 52 2.33 -7.68 5.65
CA TYR A 52 3.32 -8.69 5.28
C TYR A 52 4.74 -8.14 5.44
N PHE A 53 4.98 -6.90 5.00
CA PHE A 53 6.30 -6.29 5.17
C PHE A 53 6.67 -6.19 6.64
N SER A 54 5.76 -5.74 7.47
CA SER A 54 5.98 -5.59 8.91
C SER A 54 6.32 -6.93 9.57
N GLU A 55 5.75 -8.03 9.05
CA GLU A 55 6.00 -9.38 9.58
C GLU A 55 7.25 -10.03 8.97
N GLY A 56 7.97 -9.33 8.12
CA GLY A 56 9.14 -9.87 7.46
C GLY A 56 8.84 -10.85 6.32
N ARG A 57 7.59 -10.91 5.88
CA ARG A 57 7.16 -11.80 4.81
C ARG A 57 7.26 -11.07 3.48
N TYR A 58 8.50 -10.90 3.02
CA TYR A 58 8.77 -10.02 1.88
C TYR A 58 8.28 -10.56 0.54
N ASP A 59 8.25 -11.87 0.35
CA ASP A 59 7.71 -12.46 -0.89
C ASP A 59 6.21 -12.23 -0.99
N ASP A 60 5.51 -12.41 0.12
CA ASP A 60 4.07 -12.16 0.18
C ASP A 60 3.78 -10.66 0.01
N ALA A 61 4.60 -9.82 0.64
CA ALA A 61 4.49 -8.38 0.50
C ALA A 61 4.67 -7.96 -0.97
N LEU A 62 5.64 -8.55 -1.65
CA LEU A 62 5.88 -8.24 -3.05
C LEU A 62 4.68 -8.62 -3.92
N SER A 63 4.13 -9.81 -3.70
CA SER A 63 2.97 -10.25 -4.46
C SER A 63 1.78 -9.30 -4.30
N ALA A 64 1.49 -8.90 -3.05
CA ALA A 64 0.40 -7.97 -2.78
C ALA A 64 0.69 -6.58 -3.36
N ALA A 65 1.94 -6.12 -3.23
CA ALA A 65 2.35 -4.82 -3.73
C ALA A 65 2.24 -4.73 -5.25
N GLU A 66 2.58 -5.81 -5.95
CA GLU A 66 2.45 -5.82 -7.40
C GLU A 66 1.00 -5.69 -7.85
N LYS A 67 0.09 -6.31 -7.13
CA LYS A 67 -1.34 -6.18 -7.42
C LYS A 67 -1.84 -4.77 -7.15
N ALA A 68 -1.43 -4.18 -6.03
CA ALA A 68 -1.79 -2.80 -5.72
C ALA A 68 -1.22 -1.84 -6.77
N HIS A 69 0.03 -2.03 -7.14
CA HIS A 69 0.70 -1.19 -8.14
C HIS A 69 0.01 -1.28 -9.50
N ALA A 70 -0.44 -2.48 -9.90
CA ALA A 70 -1.15 -2.64 -11.16
C ALA A 70 -2.46 -1.84 -11.17
N LEU A 71 -3.10 -1.73 -10.01
CA LEU A 71 -4.35 -0.97 -9.88
C LEU A 71 -4.11 0.54 -9.85
N ASN A 72 -3.01 0.97 -9.23
CA ASN A 72 -2.69 2.40 -9.15
C ASN A 72 -1.18 2.60 -9.18
N PRO A 73 -0.58 2.57 -10.40
CA PRO A 73 0.87 2.67 -10.52
C PRO A 73 1.44 4.05 -10.18
N LYS A 74 0.59 5.04 -9.99
CA LYS A 74 1.02 6.40 -9.65
C LYS A 74 0.85 6.73 -8.18
N ASP A 75 0.50 5.76 -7.37
CA ASP A 75 0.41 5.97 -5.93
C ASP A 75 1.81 6.06 -5.33
N ILE A 76 2.05 7.11 -4.57
CA ILE A 76 3.38 7.35 -3.97
C ILE A 76 3.72 6.26 -2.97
N HIS A 77 2.75 5.89 -2.14
CA HIS A 77 2.99 4.93 -1.06
C HIS A 77 3.31 3.54 -1.57
N ILE A 78 2.61 3.07 -2.61
CA ILE A 78 2.89 1.73 -3.12
C ILE A 78 4.26 1.67 -3.82
N ASN A 79 4.67 2.75 -4.49
CA ASN A 79 6.01 2.80 -5.08
C ASN A 79 7.08 2.81 -3.97
N THR A 80 6.83 3.51 -2.88
CA THR A 80 7.72 3.49 -1.73
C THR A 80 7.80 2.08 -1.13
N SER A 81 6.67 1.43 -0.97
CA SER A 81 6.63 0.07 -0.44
C SER A 81 7.41 -0.91 -1.32
N LEU A 82 7.22 -0.81 -2.64
CA LEU A 82 7.97 -1.65 -3.58
C LEU A 82 9.47 -1.40 -3.48
N SER A 83 9.88 -0.15 -3.36
CA SER A 83 11.29 0.17 -3.18
C SER A 83 11.87 -0.52 -1.94
N ARG A 84 11.15 -0.42 -0.82
CA ARG A 84 11.59 -1.03 0.44
C ARG A 84 11.65 -2.55 0.32
N ILE A 85 10.68 -3.15 -0.34
CA ILE A 85 10.65 -4.60 -0.54
C ILE A 85 11.86 -5.05 -1.34
N TRP A 86 12.19 -4.33 -2.42
CA TRP A 86 13.34 -4.69 -3.25
C TRP A 86 14.67 -4.49 -2.52
N VAL A 87 14.74 -3.51 -1.61
CA VAL A 87 15.91 -3.39 -0.72
C VAL A 87 16.08 -4.68 0.08
N GLU A 88 15.00 -5.20 0.66
CA GLU A 88 15.05 -6.42 1.45
C GLU A 88 15.42 -7.64 0.62
N HIS A 89 15.07 -7.65 -0.66
CA HIS A 89 15.48 -8.70 -1.59
C HIS A 89 16.91 -8.53 -2.12
N GLY A 90 17.56 -7.41 -1.80
CA GLY A 90 18.91 -7.16 -2.25
C GLY A 90 19.03 -6.72 -3.70
N ASP A 91 17.91 -6.31 -4.32
CA ASP A 91 17.88 -5.83 -5.70
C ASP A 91 17.90 -4.31 -5.71
N LYS A 92 19.11 -3.75 -5.77
CA LYS A 92 19.30 -2.31 -5.71
C LYS A 92 18.72 -1.59 -6.93
N ASP A 93 18.78 -2.21 -8.09
CA ASP A 93 18.30 -1.58 -9.33
C ASP A 93 16.79 -1.41 -9.30
N ARG A 94 16.07 -2.46 -8.88
CA ARG A 94 14.61 -2.36 -8.76
C ARG A 94 14.20 -1.43 -7.62
N ALA A 95 14.92 -1.50 -6.50
CA ALA A 95 14.65 -0.60 -5.38
C ALA A 95 14.78 0.86 -5.82
N GLU A 96 15.83 1.19 -6.56
CA GLU A 96 16.03 2.56 -7.05
C GLU A 96 15.00 2.96 -8.09
N HIS A 97 14.59 2.03 -8.94
CA HIS A 97 13.54 2.30 -9.92
C HIS A 97 12.26 2.79 -9.23
N TYR A 98 11.78 2.03 -8.24
CA TYR A 98 10.56 2.40 -7.55
C TYR A 98 10.74 3.61 -6.63
N GLY A 99 11.91 3.72 -6.02
CA GLY A 99 12.23 4.90 -5.21
C GLY A 99 12.23 6.18 -6.02
N ALA A 100 12.77 6.12 -7.24
CA ALA A 100 12.77 7.26 -8.15
C ALA A 100 11.34 7.62 -8.57
N GLN A 101 10.51 6.61 -8.83
CA GLN A 101 9.11 6.86 -9.17
C GLN A 101 8.38 7.56 -8.01
N ALA A 102 8.60 7.09 -6.79
CA ALA A 102 7.97 7.71 -5.62
C ALA A 102 8.40 9.16 -5.47
N ARG A 103 9.70 9.45 -5.63
CA ARG A 103 10.20 10.83 -5.54
C ARG A 103 9.59 11.72 -6.61
N MET A 104 9.52 11.21 -7.84
CA MET A 104 8.95 11.97 -8.96
C MET A 104 7.48 12.27 -8.74
N LEU A 105 6.73 11.28 -8.26
CA LEU A 105 5.31 11.46 -7.98
C LEU A 105 5.09 12.45 -6.84
N GLY A 106 5.92 12.39 -5.81
CA GLY A 106 5.86 13.35 -4.71
C GLY A 106 6.15 14.77 -5.17
N TRP A 107 7.15 14.92 -6.04
CA TRP A 107 7.50 16.22 -6.59
C TRP A 107 6.37 16.79 -7.44
N LYS A 108 5.74 15.96 -8.27
CA LYS A 108 4.59 16.41 -9.06
C LYS A 108 3.44 16.87 -8.16
N GLU A 109 3.24 16.22 -7.04
CA GLU A 109 2.22 16.62 -6.09
C GLU A 109 2.53 18.00 -5.50
N GLU A 110 3.79 18.26 -5.15
CA GLU A 110 4.21 19.55 -4.65
C GLU A 110 4.00 20.66 -5.66
N LEU A 111 4.26 20.38 -6.94
CA LEU A 111 4.10 21.37 -8.00
C LEU A 111 2.62 21.74 -8.24
N LYS A 112 1.70 20.88 -7.84
CA LYS A 112 0.28 21.18 -7.94
C LYS A 112 -0.18 22.16 -6.88
N SER A 113 0.54 22.26 -5.77
CA SER A 113 0.18 23.16 -4.68
C SER A 113 0.66 24.58 -5.02
N PRO A 114 -0.20 25.60 -4.92
CA PRO A 114 0.26 26.97 -5.15
C PRO A 114 1.35 27.35 -4.17
N PRO A 115 2.47 27.94 -4.64
CA PRO A 115 3.58 28.26 -3.76
C PRO A 115 3.21 29.16 -2.59
N GLY A 116 2.27 30.05 -2.78
CA GLY A 116 1.87 30.99 -1.75
C GLY A 116 1.13 30.39 -0.57
N LYS A 117 0.70 29.15 -0.69
CA LYS A 117 -0.04 28.49 0.38
C LYS A 117 0.83 28.17 1.59
N ASP A 118 2.08 27.88 1.34
CA ASP A 118 2.99 27.38 2.35
C ASP A 118 3.94 28.46 2.89
N THR A 119 3.88 29.62 2.31
CA THR A 119 4.78 30.69 2.69
C THR A 119 4.04 31.67 3.57
N LEU A 120 4.34 31.65 4.80
CA LEU A 120 3.79 32.65 5.71
C LEU A 120 4.72 33.00 6.82
#